data_52f57b41e60e7cc27484f7ccbca23216
#
_entry.id   52f57b41e60e7cc27484f7ccbca23216
#
_cell.length_a   1.000
_cell.length_b   1.000
_cell.length_c   1.000
_cell.angle_alpha   90.00
_cell.angle_beta   90.00
_cell.angle_gamma   90.00
#
_symmetry.space_group_name_H-M   'P 1'
#
loop_
_entity.id
_entity.type
_entity.pdbx_description
1 polymer ?
#
loop_
_entity_poly.entity_id
_entity_poly.type
_entity_poly.pdbx_seq_one_letter_code
_entity_poly.pdbx_strand_id
1 'polypeptide(L)'
;MKKVLSVASEAVPLIKTGGLADVVGALPAALAGQGWQMRVLIPAYRGVLAQLGKVKQVWGDPDLFGGPARVVLGKCGGVEVMALDAPHLYDRAGGPYSGPDGDFWDNAERFAALSWAAAAIARDGAGGWQPDVVHAHDWQAALAPAYLRYWGVQIPTVLTIHNMAF
;
A
#
# COMPACT_ATOMS: atom_id res chain seq x y z
N MET A 1 -13.35 -11.37 13.33
CA MET A 1 -13.40 -10.45 12.17
C MET A 1 -12.23 -10.78 11.28
N LYS A 2 -12.46 -11.10 10.02
CA LYS A 2 -11.39 -11.40 9.04
C LYS A 2 -10.69 -10.10 8.63
N LYS A 3 -9.41 -10.17 8.35
CA LYS A 3 -8.54 -9.01 8.10
C LYS A 3 -8.01 -9.02 6.67
N VAL A 4 -8.10 -7.89 5.99
CA VAL A 4 -7.60 -7.71 4.62
C VAL A 4 -6.55 -6.61 4.60
N LEU A 5 -5.41 -6.90 3.97
CA LEU A 5 -4.43 -5.89 3.57
C LEU A 5 -4.71 -5.52 2.11
N SER A 6 -5.26 -4.34 1.88
CA SER A 6 -5.44 -3.78 0.54
C SER A 6 -4.19 -3.01 0.16
N VAL A 7 -3.56 -3.36 -0.94
CA VAL A 7 -2.27 -2.80 -1.39
C VAL A 7 -2.49 -2.04 -2.69
N ALA A 8 -2.24 -0.74 -2.68
CA ALA A 8 -2.47 0.12 -3.84
C ALA A 8 -1.50 1.29 -3.90
N SER A 9 -1.36 1.85 -5.08
CA SER A 9 -0.58 3.08 -5.28
C SER A 9 -1.34 4.35 -4.91
N GLU A 10 -2.67 4.29 -4.83
CA GLU A 10 -3.55 5.43 -4.60
C GLU A 10 -4.74 5.03 -3.72
N ALA A 11 -5.27 5.99 -2.96
CA ALA A 11 -6.52 5.86 -2.21
C ALA A 11 -7.12 7.24 -1.91
N VAL A 12 -8.40 7.44 -2.20
CA VAL A 12 -9.09 8.65 -1.73
C VAL A 12 -9.25 8.60 -0.21
N PRO A 13 -9.20 9.76 0.49
CA PRO A 13 -9.02 11.11 -0.03
C PRO A 13 -7.55 11.53 -0.11
N LEU A 14 -6.58 10.66 0.14
CA LEU A 14 -5.16 10.99 0.30
C LEU A 14 -4.46 11.34 -1.01
N ILE A 15 -4.67 10.52 -2.03
CA ILE A 15 -4.04 10.68 -3.34
C ILE A 15 -4.90 10.03 -4.41
N LYS A 16 -5.11 10.72 -5.53
CA LYS A 16 -5.92 10.22 -6.64
C LYS A 16 -5.41 10.76 -7.97
N THR A 17 -5.23 9.86 -8.93
CA THR A 17 -5.04 10.19 -10.35
C THR A 17 -6.13 9.58 -11.23
N GLY A 18 -6.73 8.47 -10.81
CA GLY A 18 -7.74 7.73 -11.57
C GLY A 18 -8.77 7.02 -10.70
N GLY A 19 -9.54 6.12 -11.32
CA GLY A 19 -10.63 5.40 -10.66
C GLY A 19 -10.20 4.36 -9.63
N LEU A 20 -8.95 3.89 -9.69
CA LEU A 20 -8.37 2.97 -8.71
C LEU A 20 -8.50 3.53 -7.29
N ALA A 21 -8.17 4.80 -7.10
CA ALA A 21 -8.22 5.46 -5.79
C ALA A 21 -9.62 5.46 -5.18
N ASP A 22 -10.67 5.61 -5.99
CA ASP A 22 -12.07 5.59 -5.54
C ASP A 22 -12.44 4.22 -5.00
N VAL A 23 -12.09 3.16 -5.70
CA VAL A 23 -12.36 1.77 -5.27
C VAL A 23 -11.61 1.46 -3.97
N VAL A 24 -10.32 1.77 -3.91
CA VAL A 24 -9.48 1.51 -2.73
C VAL A 24 -9.98 2.26 -1.49
N GLY A 25 -10.43 3.51 -1.66
CA GLY A 25 -10.95 4.32 -0.56
C GLY A 25 -12.36 3.89 -0.08
N ALA A 26 -13.20 3.37 -0.98
CA ALA A 26 -14.58 2.98 -0.66
C ALA A 26 -14.71 1.56 -0.10
N LEU A 27 -13.85 0.65 -0.53
CA LEU A 27 -13.95 -0.78 -0.22
C LEU A 27 -13.89 -1.11 1.29
N PRO A 28 -13.05 -0.44 2.12
CA PRO A 28 -13.03 -0.71 3.56
C PRO A 28 -14.38 -0.54 4.25
N ALA A 29 -15.09 0.54 3.95
CA ALA A 29 -16.42 0.80 4.51
C ALA A 29 -17.46 -0.22 4.02
N ALA A 30 -17.43 -0.58 2.75
CA ALA A 30 -18.34 -1.56 2.16
C ALA A 30 -18.16 -2.96 2.78
N LEU A 31 -16.93 -3.36 3.08
CA LEU A 31 -16.62 -4.67 3.64
C LEU A 31 -16.81 -4.73 5.17
N ALA A 32 -16.77 -3.60 5.87
CA ALA A 32 -16.95 -3.57 7.33
C ALA A 32 -18.30 -4.17 7.76
N GLY A 33 -19.38 -3.88 7.03
CA GLY A 33 -20.71 -4.45 7.25
C GLY A 33 -20.80 -5.96 7.00
N GLN A 34 -19.81 -6.55 6.33
CA GLN A 34 -19.72 -7.98 6.03
C GLN A 34 -18.77 -8.73 7.00
N GLY A 35 -18.35 -8.08 8.08
CA GLY A 35 -17.47 -8.69 9.09
C GLY A 35 -15.99 -8.72 8.72
N TRP A 36 -15.54 -7.87 7.78
CA TRP A 36 -14.17 -7.72 7.38
C TRP A 36 -13.56 -6.42 7.91
N GLN A 37 -12.35 -6.48 8.40
CA GLN A 37 -11.53 -5.31 8.69
C GLN A 37 -10.50 -5.15 7.57
N MET A 38 -10.53 -4.04 6.85
CA MET A 38 -9.57 -3.75 5.80
C MET A 38 -8.68 -2.59 6.20
N ARG A 39 -7.35 -2.79 6.09
CA ARG A 39 -6.34 -1.74 6.15
C ARG A 39 -5.77 -1.53 4.76
N VAL A 40 -5.58 -0.27 4.40
CA VAL A 40 -5.04 0.12 3.08
C VAL A 40 -3.57 0.46 3.24
N LEU A 41 -2.71 -0.23 2.51
CA LEU A 41 -1.28 0.08 2.40
C LEU A 41 -1.02 0.87 1.11
N ILE A 42 -0.50 2.09 1.27
CA ILE A 42 -0.11 2.98 0.17
C ILE A 42 1.28 3.57 0.42
N PRO A 43 2.00 4.05 -0.61
CA PRO A 43 3.20 4.84 -0.42
C PRO A 43 2.91 6.16 0.27
N ALA A 44 3.80 6.59 1.15
CA ALA A 44 3.75 7.92 1.75
C ALA A 44 4.37 8.95 0.80
N TYR A 45 3.67 9.25 -0.29
CA TYR A 45 4.06 10.35 -1.16
C TYR A 45 4.07 11.67 -0.40
N ARG A 46 4.74 12.67 -0.96
CA ARG A 46 4.82 14.01 -0.35
C ARG A 46 3.44 14.53 0.05
N GLY A 47 3.28 14.87 1.34
CA GLY A 47 2.03 15.38 1.89
C GLY A 47 1.04 14.33 2.41
N VAL A 48 1.23 13.05 2.15
CA VAL A 48 0.32 11.98 2.62
C VAL A 48 0.34 11.85 4.15
N LEU A 49 1.53 11.83 4.76
CA LEU A 49 1.65 11.67 6.21
C LEU A 49 0.95 12.79 6.99
N ALA A 50 0.98 14.01 6.48
CA ALA A 50 0.33 15.16 7.11
C ALA A 50 -1.20 15.04 7.19
N GLN A 51 -1.81 14.21 6.34
CA GLN A 51 -3.24 14.00 6.27
C GLN A 51 -3.74 12.87 7.19
N LEU A 52 -2.84 12.08 7.78
CA LEU A 52 -3.19 10.91 8.59
C LEU A 52 -3.46 11.20 10.07
N GLY A 53 -3.30 12.44 10.52
CA GLY A 53 -3.46 12.81 11.93
C GLY A 53 -2.42 12.13 12.82
N LYS A 54 -2.86 11.52 13.93
CA LYS A 54 -1.95 10.77 14.81
C LYS A 54 -1.57 9.44 14.15
N VAL A 55 -0.27 9.20 14.01
CA VAL A 55 0.27 7.98 13.45
C VAL A 55 1.08 7.20 14.47
N LYS A 56 1.12 5.87 14.29
CA LYS A 56 1.96 4.95 15.08
C LYS A 56 2.77 4.10 14.11
N GLN A 57 4.08 4.01 14.31
CA GLN A 57 4.90 3.06 13.56
C GLN A 57 4.50 1.62 13.93
N VAL A 58 4.28 0.79 12.93
CA VAL A 58 3.83 -0.60 13.09
C VAL A 58 4.75 -1.62 12.42
N TRP A 59 5.61 -1.18 11.51
CA TRP A 59 6.59 -2.01 10.81
C TRP A 59 7.81 -1.16 10.42
N GLY A 60 8.94 -1.80 10.11
CA GLY A 60 10.12 -1.11 9.61
C GLY A 60 11.12 -2.06 8.98
N ASP A 61 11.92 -1.53 8.04
CA ASP A 61 13.03 -2.19 7.38
C ASP A 61 14.19 -1.19 7.30
N PRO A 62 15.40 -1.53 7.79
CA PRO A 62 16.53 -0.62 7.75
C PRO A 62 17.09 -0.39 6.34
N ASP A 63 16.78 -1.27 5.38
CA ASP A 63 17.30 -1.20 4.01
C ASP A 63 16.31 -1.73 2.97
N LEU A 64 15.15 -1.09 2.87
CA LEU A 64 14.17 -1.41 1.84
C LEU A 64 14.56 -0.75 0.51
N PHE A 65 15.07 -1.53 -0.44
CA PHE A 65 15.47 -1.05 -1.79
C PHE A 65 16.42 0.17 -1.73
N GLY A 66 17.44 0.08 -0.89
CA GLY A 66 18.54 1.06 -0.82
C GLY A 66 18.33 2.19 0.19
N GLY A 67 17.40 2.06 1.14
CA GLY A 67 17.24 3.02 2.21
C GLY A 67 16.26 2.59 3.30
N PRO A 68 16.26 3.28 4.44
CA PRO A 68 15.38 2.93 5.55
C PRO A 68 13.93 3.21 5.21
N ALA A 69 13.06 2.32 5.67
CA ALA A 69 11.63 2.43 5.51
C ALA A 69 10.89 2.08 6.81
N ARG A 70 9.74 2.67 6.99
CA ARG A 70 8.80 2.31 8.05
C ARG A 70 7.37 2.35 7.51
N VAL A 71 6.49 1.60 8.13
CA VAL A 71 5.05 1.73 7.91
C VAL A 71 4.42 2.34 9.14
N VAL A 72 3.69 3.42 8.94
CA VAL A 72 2.91 4.07 9.99
C VAL A 72 1.42 3.83 9.76
N LEU A 73 0.72 3.50 10.84
CA LEU A 73 -0.74 3.36 10.85
C LEU A 73 -1.37 4.66 11.32
N GLY A 74 -2.29 5.17 10.52
CA GLY A 74 -3.12 6.33 10.84
C GLY A 74 -4.53 6.17 10.30
N LYS A 75 -5.33 7.23 10.34
CA LYS A 75 -6.68 7.26 9.79
C LYS A 75 -6.91 8.48 8.93
N CYS A 76 -7.61 8.30 7.83
CA CYS A 76 -8.09 9.38 6.98
C CYS A 76 -9.47 9.02 6.43
N GLY A 77 -10.45 9.93 6.53
CA GLY A 77 -11.82 9.69 6.04
C GLY A 77 -12.50 8.44 6.62
N GLY A 78 -12.14 8.03 7.85
CA GLY A 78 -12.66 6.81 8.47
C GLY A 78 -11.91 5.52 8.06
N VAL A 79 -11.00 5.58 7.09
CA VAL A 79 -10.20 4.44 6.63
C VAL A 79 -8.93 4.30 7.48
N GLU A 80 -8.61 3.07 7.88
CA GLU A 80 -7.31 2.75 8.50
C GLU A 80 -6.26 2.62 7.37
N VAL A 81 -5.28 3.52 7.40
CA VAL A 81 -4.22 3.60 6.38
C VAL A 81 -2.87 3.25 6.99
N MET A 82 -2.20 2.32 6.36
CA MET A 82 -0.79 2.01 6.53
C MET A 82 0.00 2.77 5.45
N ALA A 83 0.75 3.78 5.83
CA ALA A 83 1.56 4.55 4.89
C ALA A 83 3.01 4.06 4.93
N LEU A 84 3.51 3.59 3.78
CA LEU A 84 4.92 3.19 3.62
C LEU A 84 5.78 4.43 3.44
N ASP A 85 6.42 4.85 4.51
CA ASP A 85 7.32 5.98 4.57
C ASP A 85 8.75 5.52 4.23
N ALA A 86 9.12 5.73 2.98
CA ALA A 86 10.44 5.47 2.41
C ALA A 86 10.84 6.67 1.54
N PRO A 87 11.39 7.74 2.15
CA PRO A 87 11.61 9.02 1.46
C PRO A 87 12.46 8.92 0.20
N HIS A 88 13.46 8.03 0.19
CA HIS A 88 14.31 7.76 -0.97
C HIS A 88 13.52 7.27 -2.20
N LEU A 89 12.34 6.67 -1.99
CA LEU A 89 11.46 6.17 -3.06
C LEU A 89 10.30 7.12 -3.37
N TYR A 90 9.70 7.75 -2.35
CA TYR A 90 8.38 8.37 -2.51
C TYR A 90 8.33 9.88 -2.21
N ASP A 91 9.30 10.49 -1.51
CA ASP A 91 9.30 11.93 -1.27
C ASP A 91 9.84 12.70 -2.47
N ARG A 92 9.01 12.83 -3.50
CA ARG A 92 9.34 13.50 -4.75
C ARG A 92 8.31 14.56 -5.10
N ALA A 93 8.76 15.57 -5.85
CA ALA A 93 7.85 16.54 -6.46
C ALA A 93 7.10 15.90 -7.63
N GLY A 94 5.83 16.25 -7.76
CA GLY A 94 4.95 15.72 -8.81
C GLY A 94 3.90 14.75 -8.27
N GLY A 95 3.47 13.85 -9.11
CA GLY A 95 2.44 12.85 -8.80
C GLY A 95 3.02 11.51 -8.34
N PRO A 96 2.17 10.49 -8.18
CA PRO A 96 2.59 9.14 -7.81
C PRO A 96 3.57 8.48 -8.78
N TYR A 97 3.46 8.78 -10.07
CA TYR A 97 4.19 8.08 -11.14
C TYR A 97 5.17 8.96 -11.90
N SER A 98 4.96 10.27 -11.88
CA SER A 98 5.70 11.22 -12.73
C SER A 98 5.98 12.54 -12.00
N GLY A 99 7.07 13.17 -12.42
CA GLY A 99 7.49 14.49 -11.99
C GLY A 99 7.47 15.48 -13.14
N PRO A 100 8.13 16.65 -12.98
CA PRO A 100 8.20 17.69 -14.03
C PRO A 100 8.79 17.20 -15.35
N ASP A 101 9.70 16.23 -15.30
CA ASP A 101 10.45 15.72 -16.45
C ASP A 101 9.86 14.45 -17.07
N GLY A 102 8.67 14.02 -16.62
CA GLY A 102 8.00 12.80 -17.08
C GLY A 102 7.95 11.70 -16.02
N ASP A 103 7.75 10.46 -16.45
CA ASP A 103 7.66 9.31 -15.55
C ASP A 103 8.97 9.07 -14.81
N PHE A 104 8.85 8.69 -13.53
CA PHE A 104 10.03 8.33 -12.76
C PHE A 104 10.64 7.03 -13.32
N TRP A 105 11.92 7.09 -13.64
CA TRP A 105 12.67 6.01 -14.27
C TRP A 105 12.73 4.72 -13.42
N ASP A 106 12.58 4.85 -12.10
CA ASP A 106 12.64 3.77 -11.12
C ASP A 106 11.26 3.35 -10.61
N ASN A 107 10.19 3.57 -11.36
CA ASN A 107 8.84 3.17 -10.97
C ASN A 107 8.74 1.66 -10.68
N ALA A 108 9.48 0.82 -11.40
CA ALA A 108 9.51 -0.61 -11.16
C ALA A 108 10.00 -0.93 -9.74
N GLU A 109 11.11 -0.34 -9.31
CA GLU A 109 11.68 -0.51 -7.98
C GLU A 109 10.78 0.09 -6.89
N ARG A 110 10.22 1.25 -7.13
CA ARG A 110 9.33 1.95 -6.20
C ARG A 110 8.11 1.09 -5.84
N PHE A 111 7.47 0.50 -6.82
CA PHE A 111 6.29 -0.34 -6.59
C PHE A 111 6.64 -1.80 -6.26
N ALA A 112 7.82 -2.29 -6.64
CA ALA A 112 8.37 -3.53 -6.09
C ALA A 112 8.59 -3.40 -4.57
N ALA A 113 9.09 -2.26 -4.09
CA ALA A 113 9.25 -1.99 -2.66
C ALA A 113 7.91 -1.96 -1.90
N LEU A 114 6.86 -1.35 -2.47
CA LEU A 114 5.49 -1.40 -1.93
C LEU A 114 5.01 -2.85 -1.78
N SER A 115 5.17 -3.64 -2.83
CA SER A 115 4.78 -5.05 -2.87
C SER A 115 5.58 -5.90 -1.89
N TRP A 116 6.88 -5.61 -1.73
CA TRP A 116 7.74 -6.28 -0.75
C TRP A 116 7.28 -6.00 0.69
N ALA A 117 7.03 -4.74 1.03
CA ALA A 117 6.53 -4.36 2.34
C ALA A 117 5.17 -5.02 2.64
N ALA A 118 4.28 -5.08 1.64
CA ALA A 118 2.99 -5.78 1.75
C ALA A 118 3.17 -7.27 2.07
N ALA A 119 4.07 -7.94 1.35
CA ALA A 119 4.36 -9.36 1.57
C ALA A 119 5.01 -9.61 2.94
N ALA A 120 5.92 -8.73 3.39
CA ALA A 120 6.53 -8.82 4.71
C ALA A 120 5.49 -8.64 5.83
N ILE A 121 4.58 -7.66 5.69
CA ILE A 121 3.46 -7.46 6.63
C ILE A 121 2.53 -8.68 6.64
N ALA A 122 2.26 -9.28 5.49
CA ALA A 122 1.42 -10.47 5.41
C ALA A 122 2.06 -11.68 6.08
N ARG A 123 3.38 -11.83 5.96
CA ARG A 123 4.15 -12.92 6.57
C ARG A 123 4.30 -12.74 8.07
N ASP A 124 4.71 -11.57 8.53
CA ASP A 124 5.21 -11.33 9.90
C ASP A 124 4.24 -10.49 10.75
N GLY A 125 3.25 -9.85 10.12
CA GLY A 125 2.37 -8.90 10.76
C GLY A 125 2.97 -7.49 10.90
N ALA A 126 2.16 -6.55 11.38
CA ALA A 126 2.55 -5.18 11.68
C ALA A 126 1.82 -4.66 12.91
N GLY A 127 2.55 -4.33 13.97
CA GLY A 127 1.99 -3.80 15.22
C GLY A 127 0.96 -4.71 15.89
N GLY A 128 1.16 -6.03 15.83
CA GLY A 128 0.23 -7.03 16.38
C GLY A 128 -1.00 -7.31 15.51
N TRP A 129 -1.04 -6.81 14.28
CA TRP A 129 -2.07 -7.08 13.29
C TRP A 129 -1.47 -7.84 12.11
N GLN A 130 -2.11 -8.92 11.70
CA GLN A 130 -1.71 -9.71 10.53
C GLN A 130 -2.94 -9.97 9.66
N PRO A 131 -2.87 -9.82 8.34
CA PRO A 131 -4.00 -10.06 7.46
C PRO A 131 -4.27 -11.54 7.26
N ASP A 132 -5.53 -11.87 6.99
CA ASP A 132 -5.98 -13.19 6.52
C ASP A 132 -5.98 -13.27 4.99
N VAL A 133 -6.01 -12.12 4.31
CA VAL A 133 -6.04 -11.99 2.85
C VAL A 133 -5.23 -10.77 2.42
N VAL A 134 -4.48 -10.88 1.32
CA VAL A 134 -3.85 -9.75 0.63
C VAL A 134 -4.63 -9.44 -0.64
N HIS A 135 -5.09 -8.20 -0.78
CA HIS A 135 -5.77 -7.69 -1.96
C HIS A 135 -4.88 -6.67 -2.68
N ALA A 136 -4.26 -7.08 -3.74
CA ALA A 136 -3.39 -6.26 -4.57
C ALA A 136 -4.19 -5.57 -5.68
N HIS A 137 -3.89 -4.30 -5.97
CA HIS A 137 -4.53 -3.50 -7.00
C HIS A 137 -3.53 -3.10 -8.09
N ASP A 138 -3.79 -3.53 -9.31
CA ASP A 138 -3.01 -3.26 -10.52
C ASP A 138 -1.52 -3.69 -10.44
N TRP A 139 -0.76 -3.31 -11.46
CA TRP A 139 0.64 -3.69 -11.59
C TRP A 139 1.51 -3.17 -10.42
N GLN A 140 1.15 -2.04 -9.82
CA GLN A 140 1.88 -1.43 -8.71
C GLN A 140 1.92 -2.33 -7.47
N ALA A 141 0.95 -3.21 -7.30
CA ALA A 141 0.88 -4.15 -6.18
C ALA A 141 1.02 -5.62 -6.59
N ALA A 142 1.10 -5.91 -7.89
CA ALA A 142 1.05 -7.27 -8.43
C ALA A 142 2.23 -8.16 -8.01
N LEU A 143 3.37 -7.59 -7.58
CA LEU A 143 4.49 -8.37 -7.08
C LEU A 143 4.26 -8.90 -5.65
N ALA A 144 3.30 -8.39 -4.88
CA ALA A 144 3.05 -8.88 -3.53
C ALA A 144 2.65 -10.38 -3.51
N PRO A 145 1.70 -10.87 -4.35
CA PRO A 145 1.45 -12.30 -4.47
C PRO A 145 2.68 -13.11 -4.91
N ALA A 146 3.51 -12.56 -5.80
CA ALA A 146 4.72 -13.22 -6.27
C ALA A 146 5.75 -13.41 -5.15
N TYR A 147 6.00 -12.38 -4.35
CA TYR A 147 6.89 -12.46 -3.18
C TYR A 147 6.37 -13.46 -2.15
N LEU A 148 5.07 -13.44 -1.84
CA LEU A 148 4.47 -14.40 -0.92
C LEU A 148 4.66 -15.84 -1.41
N ARG A 149 4.41 -16.08 -2.69
CA ARG A 149 4.61 -17.39 -3.32
C ARG A 149 6.07 -17.83 -3.24
N TYR A 150 7.00 -16.93 -3.58
CA TYR A 150 8.43 -17.19 -3.55
C TYR A 150 8.95 -17.50 -2.14
N TRP A 151 8.41 -16.84 -1.12
CA TRP A 151 8.75 -17.08 0.29
C TRP A 151 8.02 -18.28 0.91
N GLY A 152 7.17 -18.98 0.17
CA GLY A 152 6.40 -20.11 0.66
C GLY A 152 5.30 -19.74 1.65
N VAL A 153 4.88 -18.47 1.68
CA VAL A 153 3.82 -17.98 2.58
C VAL A 153 2.45 -18.36 2.01
N GLN A 154 1.69 -19.13 2.81
CA GLN A 154 0.35 -19.60 2.42
C GLN A 154 -0.72 -18.64 2.92
N ILE A 155 -0.98 -17.57 2.17
CA ILE A 155 -2.05 -16.62 2.42
C ILE A 155 -2.87 -16.41 1.14
N PRO A 156 -4.20 -16.40 1.21
CA PRO A 156 -5.05 -16.07 0.05
C PRO A 156 -4.73 -14.68 -0.50
N THR A 157 -4.62 -14.59 -1.81
CA THR A 157 -4.37 -13.34 -2.52
C THR A 157 -5.43 -13.07 -3.57
N VAL A 158 -5.82 -11.81 -3.71
CA VAL A 158 -6.71 -11.31 -4.77
C VAL A 158 -5.95 -10.24 -5.54
N LEU A 159 -5.96 -10.29 -6.86
CA LEU A 159 -5.45 -9.23 -7.72
C LEU A 159 -6.60 -8.64 -8.51
N THR A 160 -6.87 -7.35 -8.32
CA THR A 160 -7.83 -6.61 -9.14
C THR A 160 -7.08 -5.81 -10.20
N ILE A 161 -7.44 -6.04 -11.45
CA ILE A 161 -6.91 -5.33 -12.62
C ILE A 161 -7.92 -4.24 -12.99
N HIS A 162 -7.56 -2.98 -12.75
CA HIS A 162 -8.42 -1.83 -13.04
C HIS A 162 -8.22 -1.29 -14.46
N ASN A 163 -7.02 -1.47 -15.01
CA ASN A 163 -6.66 -1.03 -16.35
C ASN A 163 -5.90 -2.13 -17.09
N MET A 164 -6.36 -2.50 -18.26
CA MET A 164 -5.75 -3.55 -19.09
C MET A 164 -4.85 -3.01 -20.21
N ALA A 165 -4.80 -1.69 -20.37
CA ALA A 165 -3.99 -1.02 -21.40
C ALA A 165 -3.28 0.20 -20.79
N PHE A 166 -2.02 0.37 -21.14
CA PHE A 166 -1.18 1.53 -20.81
C PHE A 166 -0.67 2.13 -22.10
#